data_bc35cea302e89e9cf64b9e9cafcb1d56
#
_entry.id   bc35cea302e89e9cf64b9e9cafcb1d56
#
_cell.length_a   1.000
_cell.length_b   1.000
_cell.length_c   1.000
_cell.angle_alpha   90.00
_cell.angle_beta   90.00
_cell.angle_gamma   90.00
#
_symmetry.space_group_name_H-M   'P 1'
#
loop_
_entity.id
_entity.type
_entity.pdbx_description
1 polymer ?
#
loop_
_entity_poly.entity_id
_entity_poly.type
_entity_poly.pdbx_seq_one_letter_code
_entity_poly.pdbx_strand_id
1 'polypeptide(L)'
;FADWVEYHDDLIDPQLGVDPEDYAHGTEVDSIIVDGPALNPALEDGCGRFRVRHFAVAKNGKNSSFSILKSIRHIVETNQDITVWNLCLGSTEEALENTISPEGAMLDELQEKYGVIFVVAGTNKTSKDSPDTPKRIGAPADSVNALVVNATSILREPASYTREGPVLHFFRKPDISYFGGDNYGEMAVWSPGGVATTRGTSFAAPWITRKLAYLVHVMHLSREAAKALIIDAASGWEPISADNIKLGYGIVPTRIEDILETPSNEIRFVLEGTIDTFETYNYNIPVPMKDGKYPYMARATLCYFPKCDKRQGV
;
A
#
# COMPACT_ATOMS: atom_id res chain seq x y z
N PHE A 1 21.34 7.82 5.13
CA PHE A 1 19.96 8.20 4.77
C PHE A 1 19.32 9.13 5.81
N ALA A 2 19.85 9.21 7.03
CA ALA A 2 19.30 10.01 8.13
C ALA A 2 19.01 11.47 7.76
N ASP A 3 19.85 12.11 6.95
CA ASP A 3 19.65 13.49 6.47
C ASP A 3 18.40 13.68 5.59
N TRP A 4 17.77 12.58 5.19
CA TRP A 4 16.55 12.54 4.38
C TRP A 4 15.30 12.28 5.21
N VAL A 5 15.44 12.09 6.54
CA VAL A 5 14.33 11.81 7.46
C VAL A 5 14.17 12.97 8.43
N GLU A 6 13.00 13.57 8.45
CA GLU A 6 12.53 14.50 9.47
C GLU A 6 11.72 13.71 10.49
N TYR A 7 12.24 13.57 11.70
CA TYR A 7 11.68 12.71 12.74
C TYR A 7 10.87 13.49 13.78
N HIS A 8 9.63 13.03 14.05
CA HIS A 8 8.72 13.59 15.04
C HIS A 8 8.25 12.51 16.01
N ASP A 9 8.49 12.72 17.32
CA ASP A 9 8.07 11.82 18.40
C ASP A 9 7.23 12.50 19.50
N ASP A 10 6.80 13.72 19.26
CA ASP A 10 6.07 14.56 20.19
C ASP A 10 4.68 14.02 20.59
N LEU A 11 4.16 13.04 19.85
CA LEU A 11 2.89 12.37 20.16
C LEU A 11 3.05 11.12 21.02
N ILE A 12 4.27 10.72 21.35
CA ILE A 12 4.55 9.62 22.26
C ILE A 12 4.62 10.14 23.68
N ASP A 13 3.93 9.46 24.62
CA ASP A 13 3.99 9.80 26.04
C ASP A 13 5.44 9.75 26.54
N PRO A 14 6.02 10.88 27.00
CA PRO A 14 7.41 10.92 27.47
C PRO A 14 7.67 10.04 28.69
N GLN A 15 6.62 9.65 29.44
CA GLN A 15 6.76 8.76 30.61
C GLN A 15 6.98 7.29 30.22
N LEU A 16 6.65 6.94 28.97
CA LEU A 16 7.00 5.63 28.44
C LEU A 16 8.49 5.65 28.08
N GLY A 17 9.32 4.96 28.86
CA GLY A 17 10.75 4.77 28.54
C GLY A 17 10.93 4.33 27.08
N VAL A 18 12.03 4.70 26.44
CA VAL A 18 12.36 4.38 25.06
C VAL A 18 13.47 3.35 25.05
N ASP A 19 13.25 2.23 24.40
CA ASP A 19 14.26 1.20 24.14
C ASP A 19 14.77 1.34 22.68
N PRO A 20 16.02 1.01 22.38
CA PRO A 20 16.56 1.09 21.01
C PRO A 20 15.73 0.30 19.98
N GLU A 21 15.10 -0.78 20.42
CA GLU A 21 14.22 -1.62 19.57
C GLU A 21 12.95 -0.90 19.14
N ASP A 22 12.50 0.12 19.86
CA ASP A 22 11.32 0.93 19.48
C ASP A 22 11.55 1.72 18.17
N TYR A 23 12.82 1.99 17.83
CA TYR A 23 13.19 2.71 16.60
C TYR A 23 13.46 1.78 15.41
N ALA A 24 13.67 0.49 15.63
CA ALA A 24 14.16 -0.43 14.60
C ALA A 24 13.20 -0.48 13.41
N HIS A 25 11.95 -0.85 13.64
CA HIS A 25 10.97 -1.03 12.59
C HIS A 25 10.73 0.24 11.76
N GLY A 26 10.60 1.40 12.39
CA GLY A 26 10.42 2.69 11.69
C GLY A 26 11.65 3.04 10.84
N THR A 27 12.85 2.91 11.40
CA THR A 27 14.12 3.13 10.69
C THR A 27 14.27 2.23 9.46
N GLU A 28 13.91 0.96 9.59
CA GLU A 28 13.97 -0.03 8.52
C GLU A 28 13.01 0.33 7.37
N VAL A 29 11.78 0.71 7.69
CA VAL A 29 10.78 1.18 6.72
C VAL A 29 11.23 2.45 6.02
N ASP A 30 11.69 3.46 6.77
CA ASP A 30 12.19 4.72 6.22
C ASP A 30 13.37 4.51 5.29
N SER A 31 14.26 3.56 5.60
CA SER A 31 15.42 3.27 4.77
C SER A 31 15.03 2.80 3.36
N ILE A 32 13.93 2.06 3.26
CA ILE A 32 13.40 1.64 1.96
C ILE A 32 12.76 2.83 1.23
N ILE A 33 11.98 3.65 1.91
CA ILE A 33 11.34 4.81 1.26
C ILE A 33 12.39 5.79 0.76
N VAL A 34 13.40 6.10 1.56
CA VAL A 34 14.46 7.05 1.19
C VAL A 34 15.29 6.54 0.01
N ASP A 35 15.84 5.34 0.10
CA ASP A 35 16.75 4.80 -0.91
C ASP A 35 16.86 3.26 -0.80
N GLY A 36 15.74 2.57 -0.95
CA GLY A 36 15.68 1.11 -0.92
C GLY A 36 16.66 0.42 -1.88
N PRO A 37 16.82 0.92 -3.14
CA PRO A 37 17.77 0.36 -4.09
C PRO A 37 19.22 0.35 -3.63
N ALA A 38 19.66 1.27 -2.79
CA ALA A 38 21.03 1.32 -2.28
C ALA A 38 21.47 0.03 -1.58
N LEU A 39 20.56 -0.63 -0.86
CA LEU A 39 20.81 -1.92 -0.23
C LEU A 39 20.25 -3.10 -1.00
N ASN A 40 19.34 -2.86 -1.95
CA ASN A 40 18.67 -3.88 -2.76
C ASN A 40 18.77 -3.54 -4.25
N PRO A 41 19.97 -3.61 -4.87
CA PRO A 41 20.16 -3.18 -6.26
C PRO A 41 19.31 -3.95 -7.29
N ALA A 42 18.93 -5.20 -6.98
CA ALA A 42 18.03 -5.99 -7.82
C ALA A 42 16.60 -5.44 -7.86
N LEU A 43 16.25 -4.55 -6.94
CA LEU A 43 14.96 -3.87 -6.84
C LEU A 43 15.05 -2.40 -7.25
N GLU A 44 16.06 -2.02 -8.05
CA GLU A 44 16.16 -0.66 -8.60
C GLU A 44 14.87 -0.29 -9.34
N ASP A 45 14.16 0.69 -8.81
CA ASP A 45 12.81 1.05 -9.25
C ASP A 45 12.75 2.29 -10.17
N GLY A 46 13.86 3.00 -10.34
CA GLY A 46 13.93 4.23 -11.13
C GLY A 46 13.27 5.46 -10.50
N CYS A 47 12.75 5.34 -9.26
CA CYS A 47 12.03 6.44 -8.60
C CYS A 47 12.96 7.49 -7.96
N GLY A 48 14.26 7.19 -7.81
CA GLY A 48 15.21 8.07 -7.14
C GLY A 48 15.05 8.05 -5.62
N ARG A 49 15.36 9.17 -4.96
CA ARG A 49 15.34 9.29 -3.50
C ARG A 49 14.20 10.19 -3.02
N PHE A 50 13.62 9.86 -1.86
CA PHE A 50 12.54 10.63 -1.26
C PHE A 50 12.95 11.15 0.13
N ARG A 51 12.49 12.35 0.47
CA ARG A 51 12.49 12.83 1.85
C ARG A 51 11.29 12.22 2.57
N VAL A 52 11.50 11.82 3.82
CA VAL A 52 10.48 11.22 4.69
C VAL A 52 10.23 12.13 5.88
N ARG A 53 8.98 12.41 6.18
CA ARG A 53 8.56 12.95 7.46
C ARG A 53 8.01 11.80 8.29
N HIS A 54 8.78 11.36 9.25
CA HIS A 54 8.47 10.22 10.12
C HIS A 54 7.75 10.69 11.38
N PHE A 55 6.60 10.09 11.66
CA PHE A 55 5.85 10.33 12.88
C PHE A 55 5.80 9.05 13.72
N ALA A 56 6.42 9.07 14.88
CA ALA A 56 6.34 7.97 15.83
C ALA A 56 4.98 8.02 16.55
N VAL A 57 4.16 6.98 16.40
CA VAL A 57 2.80 6.90 16.97
C VAL A 57 2.62 5.73 17.92
N ALA A 58 3.58 4.80 17.97
CA ALA A 58 3.49 3.59 18.77
C ALA A 58 4.87 3.21 19.33
N LYS A 59 4.88 2.65 20.52
CA LYS A 59 6.00 1.93 21.11
C LYS A 59 5.63 0.47 21.26
N ASN A 60 6.61 -0.41 21.15
CA ASN A 60 6.42 -1.86 21.17
C ASN A 60 5.56 -2.32 22.36
N GLY A 61 4.34 -2.74 22.08
CA GLY A 61 3.40 -3.33 23.05
C GLY A 61 2.79 -2.40 24.12
N LYS A 62 3.03 -1.08 24.03
CA LYS A 62 2.65 -0.13 25.11
C LYS A 62 1.56 0.89 24.76
N ASN A 63 0.96 0.83 23.57
CA ASN A 63 -0.04 1.80 23.16
C ASN A 63 -1.41 1.15 22.91
N SER A 64 -2.48 1.89 23.21
CA SER A 64 -3.82 1.46 22.81
C SER A 64 -4.11 1.84 21.35
N SER A 65 -4.87 1.01 20.64
CA SER A 65 -5.34 1.33 19.29
C SER A 65 -5.99 2.71 19.21
N PHE A 66 -6.76 3.07 20.23
CA PHE A 66 -7.43 4.38 20.30
C PHE A 66 -6.44 5.55 20.31
N SER A 67 -5.35 5.44 21.07
CA SER A 67 -4.32 6.49 21.13
C SER A 67 -3.63 6.64 19.77
N ILE A 68 -3.29 5.52 19.13
CA ILE A 68 -2.68 5.50 17.80
C ILE A 68 -3.60 6.15 16.76
N LEU A 69 -4.89 5.81 16.76
CA LEU A 69 -5.87 6.40 15.84
C LEU A 69 -6.00 7.91 16.03
N LYS A 70 -6.04 8.37 17.28
CA LYS A 70 -6.08 9.80 17.58
C LYS A 70 -4.83 10.52 17.08
N SER A 71 -3.65 9.93 17.25
CA SER A 71 -2.39 10.48 16.75
C SER A 71 -2.36 10.54 15.22
N ILE A 72 -2.74 9.46 14.53
CA ILE A 72 -2.79 9.43 13.06
C ILE A 72 -3.74 10.50 12.53
N ARG A 73 -4.93 10.63 13.10
CA ARG A 73 -5.89 11.69 12.72
C ARG A 73 -5.26 13.07 12.88
N HIS A 74 -4.68 13.37 14.04
CA HIS A 74 -4.04 14.64 14.31
C HIS A 74 -2.89 14.94 13.34
N ILE A 75 -2.04 13.95 13.04
CA ILE A 75 -0.93 14.08 12.09
C ILE A 75 -1.44 14.47 10.71
N VAL A 76 -2.43 13.77 10.17
CA VAL A 76 -2.98 14.06 8.84
C VAL A 76 -3.65 15.44 8.81
N GLU A 77 -4.39 15.79 9.85
CA GLU A 77 -5.08 17.09 9.97
C GLU A 77 -4.11 18.28 10.01
N THR A 78 -2.92 18.09 10.57
CA THR A 78 -1.90 19.15 10.74
C THR A 78 -0.83 19.15 9.64
N ASN A 79 -0.78 18.15 8.77
CA ASN A 79 0.20 18.02 7.68
C ASN A 79 -0.50 17.82 6.32
N GLN A 80 -1.38 18.75 5.95
CA GLN A 80 -2.17 18.67 4.71
C GLN A 80 -1.36 18.89 3.43
N ASP A 81 -0.09 19.25 3.55
CA ASP A 81 0.88 19.33 2.45
C ASP A 81 1.37 17.95 2.00
N ILE A 82 1.11 16.89 2.79
CA ILE A 82 1.51 15.52 2.49
C ILE A 82 0.32 14.75 1.91
N THR A 83 0.45 14.28 0.68
CA THR A 83 -0.59 13.49 0.00
C THR A 83 -0.42 11.99 0.19
N VAL A 84 0.82 11.48 0.22
CA VAL A 84 1.12 10.04 0.25
C VAL A 84 1.63 9.64 1.64
N TRP A 85 0.94 8.70 2.26
CA TRP A 85 1.23 8.20 3.61
C TRP A 85 1.54 6.72 3.58
N ASN A 86 2.62 6.30 4.25
CA ASN A 86 2.96 4.90 4.47
C ASN A 86 2.58 4.49 5.89
N LEU A 87 1.83 3.40 6.04
CA LEU A 87 1.39 2.90 7.34
C LEU A 87 1.69 1.41 7.48
N CYS A 88 2.73 1.10 8.24
CA CYS A 88 3.19 -0.27 8.51
C CYS A 88 2.80 -0.73 9.92
N LEU A 89 1.59 -0.39 10.34
CA LEU A 89 0.97 -0.87 11.58
C LEU A 89 -0.15 -1.84 11.25
N GLY A 90 -0.34 -2.86 12.08
CA GLY A 90 -1.40 -3.81 11.85
C GLY A 90 -1.77 -4.62 13.09
N SER A 91 -3.06 -4.96 13.20
CA SER A 91 -3.59 -5.80 14.25
C SER A 91 -3.18 -7.26 14.07
N THR A 92 -2.93 -7.96 15.17
CA THR A 92 -2.79 -9.41 15.20
C THR A 92 -4.11 -10.13 15.02
N GLU A 93 -5.23 -9.46 15.32
CA GLU A 93 -6.58 -9.99 15.14
C GLU A 93 -7.04 -9.86 13.69
N GLU A 94 -7.94 -10.73 13.29
CA GLU A 94 -8.57 -10.68 11.97
C GLU A 94 -9.63 -9.58 11.90
N ALA A 95 -9.73 -8.91 10.75
CA ALA A 95 -10.85 -8.03 10.46
C ALA A 95 -12.16 -8.82 10.42
N LEU A 96 -13.25 -8.21 10.87
CA LEU A 96 -14.56 -8.82 10.84
C LEU A 96 -15.09 -8.98 9.41
N GLU A 97 -15.93 -9.99 9.19
CA GLU A 97 -16.42 -10.30 7.84
C GLU A 97 -17.39 -9.26 7.28
N ASN A 98 -18.21 -8.70 8.16
CA ASN A 98 -19.38 -7.90 7.76
C ASN A 98 -19.24 -6.42 8.08
N THR A 99 -18.08 -5.97 8.50
CA THR A 99 -17.87 -4.58 8.89
C THR A 99 -16.42 -4.19 8.73
N ILE A 100 -16.19 -2.92 8.46
CA ILE A 100 -14.85 -2.32 8.47
C ILE A 100 -14.47 -2.00 9.91
N SER A 101 -13.20 -2.21 10.27
CA SER A 101 -12.69 -1.85 11.59
C SER A 101 -12.77 -0.33 11.83
N PRO A 102 -12.81 0.12 13.08
CA PRO A 102 -12.71 1.56 13.38
C PRO A 102 -11.45 2.20 12.78
N GLU A 103 -10.35 1.45 12.74
CA GLU A 103 -9.08 1.84 12.16
C GLU A 103 -9.20 2.04 10.63
N GLY A 104 -9.73 1.05 9.92
CA GLY A 104 -9.97 1.13 8.48
C GLY A 104 -10.94 2.26 8.11
N ALA A 105 -12.05 2.37 8.86
CA ALA A 105 -13.04 3.42 8.64
C ALA A 105 -12.48 4.84 8.86
N MET A 106 -11.57 5.00 9.83
CA MET A 106 -10.89 6.28 10.04
C MET A 106 -9.95 6.62 8.87
N LEU A 107 -9.19 5.66 8.36
CA LEU A 107 -8.36 5.88 7.19
C LEU A 107 -9.19 6.25 5.96
N ASP A 108 -10.35 5.61 5.78
CA ASP A 108 -11.27 5.94 4.68
C ASP A 108 -11.79 7.37 4.77
N GLU A 109 -12.20 7.80 5.97
CA GLU A 109 -12.64 9.17 6.24
C GLU A 109 -11.52 10.20 5.96
N LEU A 110 -10.31 9.94 6.44
CA LEU A 110 -9.18 10.85 6.23
C LEU A 110 -8.82 10.99 4.75
N GLN A 111 -8.83 9.89 4.02
CA GLN A 111 -8.52 9.88 2.58
C GLN A 111 -9.57 10.66 1.78
N GLU A 112 -10.84 10.47 2.08
CA GLU A 112 -11.91 11.20 1.39
C GLU A 112 -11.86 12.71 1.74
N LYS A 113 -11.74 13.03 3.02
CA LYS A 113 -11.82 14.41 3.51
C LYS A 113 -10.63 15.28 3.14
N TYR A 114 -9.42 14.75 3.19
CA TYR A 114 -8.18 15.51 3.03
C TYR A 114 -7.46 15.26 1.70
N GLY A 115 -8.02 14.46 0.81
CA GLY A 115 -7.41 14.20 -0.48
C GLY A 115 -6.10 13.41 -0.40
N VAL A 116 -5.85 12.69 0.69
CA VAL A 116 -4.64 11.88 0.90
C VAL A 116 -4.84 10.43 0.48
N ILE A 117 -3.75 9.67 0.37
CA ILE A 117 -3.78 8.23 0.15
C ILE A 117 -2.83 7.52 1.10
N PHE A 118 -3.32 6.45 1.74
CA PHE A 118 -2.51 5.56 2.57
C PHE A 118 -2.08 4.32 1.80
N VAL A 119 -0.79 4.01 1.87
CA VAL A 119 -0.24 2.70 1.53
C VAL A 119 -0.12 1.91 2.83
N VAL A 120 -0.86 0.82 2.93
CA VAL A 120 -0.99 0.04 4.17
C VAL A 120 -0.43 -1.37 3.99
N ALA A 121 0.37 -1.82 4.95
CA ALA A 121 0.86 -3.20 4.97
C ALA A 121 -0.28 -4.19 5.22
N GLY A 122 -0.32 -5.31 4.46
CA GLY A 122 -1.40 -6.30 4.46
C GLY A 122 -1.50 -7.21 5.68
N THR A 123 -0.72 -6.92 6.74
CA THR A 123 -0.58 -7.68 7.99
C THR A 123 0.07 -9.06 7.84
N ASN A 124 0.66 -9.55 8.91
CA ASN A 124 1.40 -10.81 8.91
C ASN A 124 0.76 -11.82 9.86
N LYS A 125 0.87 -13.10 9.53
CA LYS A 125 0.68 -14.18 10.50
C LYS A 125 1.73 -14.06 11.60
N THR A 126 1.37 -14.43 12.80
CA THR A 126 2.27 -14.48 13.96
C THR A 126 2.90 -15.87 14.08
N SER A 127 3.90 -16.02 14.94
CA SER A 127 4.50 -17.32 15.24
C SER A 127 3.54 -18.34 15.87
N LYS A 128 2.38 -17.89 16.32
CA LYS A 128 1.31 -18.75 16.89
C LYS A 128 0.35 -19.25 15.81
N ASP A 129 0.36 -18.65 14.63
CA ASP A 129 -0.52 -19.02 13.54
C ASP A 129 0.11 -20.16 12.73
N SER A 130 -0.68 -21.17 12.35
CA SER A 130 -0.21 -22.21 11.43
C SER A 130 0.06 -21.61 10.05
N PRO A 131 1.21 -21.92 9.41
CA PRO A 131 1.50 -21.49 8.05
C PRO A 131 0.41 -21.88 7.04
N ASP A 132 -0.14 -23.06 7.19
CA ASP A 132 -1.11 -23.67 6.24
C ASP A 132 -2.55 -23.22 6.48
N THR A 133 -2.85 -22.62 7.63
CA THR A 133 -4.20 -22.14 7.92
C THR A 133 -4.39 -20.74 7.34
N PRO A 134 -5.38 -20.52 6.47
CA PRO A 134 -5.74 -19.19 6.02
C PRO A 134 -6.04 -18.27 7.21
N LYS A 135 -5.59 -17.01 7.12
CA LYS A 135 -5.89 -15.97 8.11
C LYS A 135 -6.21 -14.68 7.38
N ARG A 136 -7.32 -14.06 7.73
CA ARG A 136 -7.73 -12.80 7.09
C ARG A 136 -6.86 -11.65 7.54
N ILE A 137 -6.76 -10.65 6.67
CA ILE A 137 -6.08 -9.40 6.99
C ILE A 137 -6.65 -8.78 8.26
N GLY A 138 -5.82 -8.06 9.00
CA GLY A 138 -6.20 -7.34 10.20
C GLY A 138 -6.31 -5.84 9.96
N ALA A 139 -6.93 -5.14 10.91
CA ALA A 139 -6.98 -3.68 10.89
C ALA A 139 -5.57 -3.05 10.87
N PRO A 140 -5.37 -1.93 10.16
CA PRO A 140 -6.30 -1.16 9.34
C PRO A 140 -6.30 -1.59 7.84
N ALA A 141 -5.72 -2.76 7.50
CA ALA A 141 -5.65 -3.23 6.12
C ALA A 141 -7.01 -3.59 5.50
N ASP A 142 -8.09 -3.48 6.27
CA ASP A 142 -9.47 -3.58 5.82
C ASP A 142 -10.07 -2.25 5.33
N SER A 143 -9.31 -1.14 5.34
CA SER A 143 -9.71 0.13 4.72
C SER A 143 -10.03 -0.06 3.24
N VAL A 144 -11.16 0.45 2.80
CA VAL A 144 -11.63 0.37 1.40
C VAL A 144 -10.77 1.27 0.50
N ASN A 145 -10.50 2.49 0.95
CA ASN A 145 -9.81 3.52 0.18
C ASN A 145 -8.28 3.32 0.13
N ALA A 146 -7.68 2.75 1.17
CA ALA A 146 -6.24 2.55 1.21
C ALA A 146 -5.73 1.60 0.11
N LEU A 147 -4.48 1.79 -0.30
CA LEU A 147 -3.77 0.85 -1.15
C LEU A 147 -3.06 -0.18 -0.26
N VAL A 148 -3.64 -1.36 -0.12
CA VAL A 148 -3.14 -2.42 0.76
C VAL A 148 -2.17 -3.33 0.02
N VAL A 149 -0.99 -3.53 0.59
CA VAL A 149 0.13 -4.22 -0.04
C VAL A 149 0.50 -5.48 0.74
N ASN A 150 0.43 -6.62 0.07
CA ASN A 150 0.93 -7.90 0.58
C ASN A 150 2.37 -8.17 0.13
N ALA A 151 2.98 -9.18 0.73
CA ALA A 151 4.35 -9.56 0.44
C ALA A 151 4.45 -10.79 -0.46
N THR A 152 5.43 -10.79 -1.36
CA THR A 152 5.84 -11.97 -2.12
C THR A 152 7.26 -12.40 -1.79
N SER A 153 7.55 -13.67 -2.06
CA SER A 153 8.90 -14.22 -2.14
C SER A 153 9.63 -13.71 -3.38
N ILE A 154 10.93 -14.02 -3.46
CA ILE A 154 11.74 -13.79 -4.66
C ILE A 154 11.24 -14.61 -5.86
N LEU A 155 10.53 -15.71 -5.62
CA LEU A 155 9.90 -16.54 -6.64
C LEU A 155 8.58 -15.98 -7.15
N ARG A 156 8.16 -14.79 -6.69
CA ARG A 156 6.90 -14.13 -7.02
C ARG A 156 5.66 -14.91 -6.53
N GLU A 157 5.81 -15.73 -5.51
CA GLU A 157 4.73 -16.42 -4.82
C GLU A 157 4.34 -15.64 -3.56
N PRO A 158 3.10 -15.79 -3.05
CA PRO A 158 2.72 -15.18 -1.77
C PRO A 158 3.68 -15.62 -0.66
N ALA A 159 4.26 -14.69 0.09
CA ALA A 159 5.10 -15.04 1.23
C ALA A 159 4.26 -15.81 2.28
N SER A 160 4.87 -16.79 2.93
CA SER A 160 4.17 -17.74 3.81
C SER A 160 3.44 -17.10 5.00
N TYR A 161 3.92 -15.94 5.41
CA TYR A 161 3.35 -15.16 6.52
C TYR A 161 2.23 -14.21 6.11
N THR A 162 1.89 -14.07 4.82
CA THR A 162 0.86 -13.15 4.38
C THR A 162 -0.53 -13.61 4.80
N ARG A 163 -1.39 -12.64 5.04
CA ARG A 163 -2.82 -12.83 5.27
C ARG A 163 -3.60 -12.55 3.99
N GLU A 164 -4.89 -12.84 3.99
CA GLU A 164 -5.73 -12.79 2.79
C GLU A 164 -7.07 -12.12 3.03
N GLY A 165 -7.72 -11.64 1.97
CA GLY A 165 -9.09 -11.16 1.99
C GLY A 165 -10.12 -12.28 1.80
N PRO A 166 -11.32 -11.95 1.41
CA PRO A 166 -11.85 -10.61 1.13
C PRO A 166 -12.19 -9.80 2.39
N VAL A 167 -12.47 -8.52 2.20
CA VAL A 167 -13.12 -7.64 3.19
C VAL A 167 -14.57 -7.49 2.79
N LEU A 168 -15.49 -7.41 3.76
CA LEU A 168 -16.94 -7.30 3.50
C LEU A 168 -17.46 -8.40 2.55
N HIS A 169 -16.92 -9.60 2.60
CA HIS A 169 -17.18 -10.75 1.74
C HIS A 169 -16.90 -10.56 0.25
N PHE A 170 -16.93 -9.34 -0.27
CA PHE A 170 -16.85 -9.07 -1.71
C PHE A 170 -15.69 -8.14 -2.11
N PHE A 171 -15.16 -7.35 -1.17
CA PHE A 171 -14.13 -6.36 -1.48
C PHE A 171 -12.75 -6.99 -1.46
N ARG A 172 -12.06 -6.93 -2.61
CA ARG A 172 -10.74 -7.53 -2.75
C ARG A 172 -9.70 -6.76 -1.94
N LYS A 173 -9.10 -7.45 -0.97
CA LYS A 173 -7.91 -7.03 -0.23
C LYS A 173 -7.01 -8.25 -0.01
N PRO A 174 -5.67 -8.09 -0.04
CA PRO A 174 -4.96 -6.86 -0.37
C PRO A 174 -5.31 -6.36 -1.79
N ASP A 175 -4.94 -5.10 -2.11
CA ASP A 175 -5.09 -4.61 -3.49
C ASP A 175 -4.03 -5.20 -4.40
N ILE A 176 -2.78 -5.22 -3.95
CA ILE A 176 -1.60 -5.61 -4.73
C ILE A 176 -0.57 -6.29 -3.84
N SER A 177 0.48 -6.82 -4.48
CA SER A 177 1.62 -7.41 -3.80
C SER A 177 2.95 -6.92 -4.36
N TYR A 178 3.98 -6.98 -3.55
CA TYR A 178 5.36 -6.70 -3.93
C TYR A 178 6.33 -7.56 -3.11
N PHE A 179 7.61 -7.63 -3.52
CA PHE A 179 8.62 -8.36 -2.76
C PHE A 179 8.77 -7.78 -1.35
N GLY A 180 8.60 -8.60 -0.34
CA GLY A 180 8.72 -8.25 1.08
C GLY A 180 9.69 -9.15 1.85
N GLY A 181 10.38 -10.02 1.13
CA GLY A 181 11.27 -11.05 1.70
C GLY A 181 10.50 -12.27 2.23
N ASP A 182 11.18 -13.39 2.29
CA ASP A 182 10.73 -14.62 2.93
C ASP A 182 11.92 -15.53 3.29
N ASN A 183 11.68 -16.84 3.49
CA ASN A 183 12.73 -17.81 3.83
C ASN A 183 13.78 -18.02 2.71
N TYR A 184 13.47 -17.65 1.45
CA TYR A 184 14.35 -17.83 0.30
C TYR A 184 15.16 -16.58 -0.05
N GLY A 185 14.81 -15.44 0.53
CA GLY A 185 15.50 -14.17 0.33
C GLY A 185 14.87 -13.07 1.17
N GLU A 186 15.67 -12.44 2.01
CA GLU A 186 15.25 -11.36 2.89
C GLU A 186 15.50 -9.98 2.27
N MET A 187 14.83 -8.97 2.77
CA MET A 187 15.02 -7.57 2.41
C MET A 187 16.17 -6.97 3.21
N ALA A 188 17.13 -6.36 2.55
CA ALA A 188 18.18 -5.60 3.23
C ALA A 188 17.67 -4.19 3.60
N VAL A 189 17.93 -3.76 4.83
CA VAL A 189 17.45 -2.51 5.41
C VAL A 189 18.51 -1.86 6.28
N TRP A 190 18.40 -0.55 6.51
CA TRP A 190 19.12 0.11 7.61
C TRP A 190 18.32 0.00 8.88
N SER A 191 18.94 -0.52 9.93
CA SER A 191 18.44 -0.57 11.30
C SER A 191 19.34 0.29 12.21
N PRO A 192 18.94 0.66 13.44
CA PRO A 192 19.78 1.44 14.34
C PRO A 192 21.16 0.83 14.60
N GLY A 193 21.28 -0.51 14.50
CA GLY A 193 22.55 -1.22 14.64
C GLY A 193 23.40 -1.35 13.37
N GLY A 194 22.97 -0.81 12.24
CA GLY A 194 23.62 -0.96 10.93
C GLY A 194 22.72 -1.66 9.90
N VAL A 195 23.34 -2.27 8.89
CA VAL A 195 22.60 -3.05 7.88
C VAL A 195 22.08 -4.34 8.51
N ALA A 196 20.80 -4.60 8.31
CA ALA A 196 20.11 -5.81 8.74
C ALA A 196 19.34 -6.43 7.58
N THR A 197 18.87 -7.66 7.76
CA THR A 197 17.93 -8.31 6.84
C THR A 197 16.62 -8.60 7.56
N THR A 198 15.52 -8.48 6.83
CA THR A 198 14.19 -8.59 7.40
C THR A 198 13.17 -9.09 6.37
N ARG A 199 11.96 -9.40 6.84
CA ARG A 199 10.84 -9.82 6.00
C ARG A 199 9.51 -9.42 6.60
N GLY A 200 8.53 -9.12 5.77
CA GLY A 200 7.19 -8.74 6.20
C GLY A 200 6.47 -7.88 5.17
N THR A 201 5.15 -7.79 5.30
CA THR A 201 4.35 -6.88 4.48
C THR A 201 4.75 -5.42 4.72
N SER A 202 5.27 -5.10 5.90
CA SER A 202 5.85 -3.79 6.26
C SER A 202 7.05 -3.39 5.40
N PHE A 203 7.70 -4.35 4.74
CA PHE A 203 8.85 -4.12 3.86
C PHE A 203 8.50 -4.20 2.38
N ALA A 204 7.28 -4.64 2.04
CA ALA A 204 6.72 -4.54 0.70
C ALA A 204 6.02 -3.18 0.47
N ALA A 205 5.26 -2.70 1.45
CA ALA A 205 4.50 -1.45 1.36
C ALA A 205 5.37 -0.22 1.04
N PRO A 206 6.55 0.00 1.64
CA PRO A 206 7.41 1.14 1.33
C PRO A 206 7.82 1.23 -0.14
N TRP A 207 8.03 0.13 -0.83
CA TRP A 207 8.34 0.13 -2.26
C TRP A 207 7.19 0.65 -3.13
N ILE A 208 5.97 0.32 -2.73
CA ILE A 208 4.77 0.85 -3.38
C ILE A 208 4.58 2.33 -3.04
N THR A 209 4.90 2.73 -1.80
CA THR A 209 4.91 4.12 -1.38
C THR A 209 5.85 4.97 -2.24
N ARG A 210 7.06 4.48 -2.56
CA ARG A 210 7.99 5.15 -3.47
C ARG A 210 7.39 5.37 -4.85
N LYS A 211 6.81 4.32 -5.44
CA LYS A 211 6.16 4.39 -6.76
C LYS A 211 4.96 5.35 -6.75
N LEU A 212 4.14 5.28 -5.74
CA LEU A 212 2.99 6.17 -5.58
C LEU A 212 3.44 7.63 -5.40
N ALA A 213 4.46 7.88 -4.57
CA ALA A 213 5.04 9.19 -4.38
C ALA A 213 5.66 9.74 -5.69
N TYR A 214 6.31 8.90 -6.49
CA TYR A 214 6.81 9.28 -7.79
C TYR A 214 5.67 9.72 -8.73
N LEU A 215 4.61 8.92 -8.83
CA LEU A 215 3.47 9.25 -9.69
C LEU A 215 2.77 10.54 -9.26
N VAL A 216 2.59 10.76 -7.96
CA VAL A 216 1.91 11.94 -7.43
C VAL A 216 2.80 13.18 -7.44
N HIS A 217 4.04 13.10 -6.95
CA HIS A 217 4.88 14.28 -6.72
C HIS A 217 5.84 14.60 -7.86
N VAL A 218 6.25 13.61 -8.65
CA VAL A 218 7.15 13.81 -9.80
C VAL A 218 6.36 13.93 -11.09
N MET A 219 5.39 13.03 -11.30
CA MET A 219 4.55 13.03 -12.51
C MET A 219 3.31 13.92 -12.39
N HIS A 220 3.02 14.45 -11.19
CA HIS A 220 1.88 15.31 -10.90
C HIS A 220 0.51 14.70 -11.26
N LEU A 221 0.38 13.37 -11.10
CA LEU A 221 -0.89 12.70 -11.27
C LEU A 221 -1.76 12.84 -10.01
N SER A 222 -3.07 12.77 -10.17
CA SER A 222 -3.97 12.62 -9.02
C SER A 222 -3.68 11.30 -8.28
N ARG A 223 -4.05 11.22 -7.02
CA ARG A 223 -3.94 9.98 -6.24
C ARG A 223 -4.81 8.85 -6.84
N GLU A 224 -5.93 9.21 -7.44
CA GLU A 224 -6.84 8.31 -8.13
C GLU A 224 -6.18 7.68 -9.35
N ALA A 225 -5.59 8.49 -10.22
CA ALA A 225 -4.87 8.01 -11.40
C ALA A 225 -3.62 7.20 -11.00
N ALA A 226 -2.86 7.67 -10.02
CA ALA A 226 -1.67 6.97 -9.54
C ALA A 226 -2.02 5.59 -8.96
N LYS A 227 -3.08 5.48 -8.14
CA LYS A 227 -3.58 4.20 -7.61
C LYS A 227 -4.06 3.30 -8.75
N ALA A 228 -4.83 3.83 -9.71
CA ALA A 228 -5.32 3.08 -10.85
C ALA A 228 -4.18 2.50 -11.69
N LEU A 229 -3.15 3.29 -12.00
CA LEU A 229 -1.99 2.85 -12.77
C LEU A 229 -1.20 1.72 -12.07
N ILE A 230 -1.00 1.83 -10.76
CA ILE A 230 -0.32 0.79 -9.98
C ILE A 230 -1.11 -0.52 -10.01
N ILE A 231 -2.43 -0.46 -9.78
CA ILE A 231 -3.30 -1.65 -9.82
C ILE A 231 -3.36 -2.24 -11.23
N ASP A 232 -3.49 -1.39 -12.26
CA ASP A 232 -3.53 -1.82 -13.64
C ASP A 232 -2.23 -2.52 -14.06
N ALA A 233 -1.08 -1.97 -13.70
CA ALA A 233 0.22 -2.57 -13.98
C ALA A 233 0.42 -3.91 -13.27
N ALA A 234 -0.15 -4.10 -12.08
CA ALA A 234 -0.09 -5.36 -11.34
C ALA A 234 -1.00 -6.44 -11.93
N SER A 235 -2.15 -6.05 -12.51
CA SER A 235 -3.22 -6.98 -12.87
C SER A 235 -2.89 -7.91 -14.03
N GLY A 236 -1.97 -7.55 -14.95
CA GLY A 236 -1.70 -8.35 -16.13
C GLY A 236 -2.93 -8.56 -17.03
N TRP A 237 -2.80 -9.38 -18.07
CA TRP A 237 -3.87 -9.71 -19.01
C TRP A 237 -4.54 -11.05 -18.74
N GLU A 238 -3.95 -11.89 -17.89
CA GLU A 238 -4.52 -13.16 -17.50
C GLU A 238 -5.69 -12.98 -16.51
N PRO A 239 -6.71 -13.79 -16.57
CA PRO A 239 -7.78 -13.80 -15.57
C PRO A 239 -7.22 -14.06 -14.18
N ILE A 240 -7.69 -13.30 -13.21
CA ILE A 240 -7.27 -13.47 -11.82
C ILE A 240 -7.86 -14.80 -11.31
N SER A 241 -7.01 -15.77 -11.01
CA SER A 241 -7.45 -17.04 -10.42
C SER A 241 -7.91 -16.85 -8.97
N ALA A 242 -8.73 -17.78 -8.48
CA ALA A 242 -9.12 -17.83 -7.08
C ALA A 242 -7.92 -17.99 -6.13
N ASP A 243 -6.82 -18.58 -6.62
CA ASP A 243 -5.58 -18.76 -5.87
C ASP A 243 -4.83 -17.44 -5.61
N ASN A 244 -5.20 -16.37 -6.31
CA ASN A 244 -4.58 -15.06 -6.16
C ASN A 244 -5.18 -14.19 -5.05
N ILE A 245 -5.99 -14.76 -4.16
CA ILE A 245 -6.60 -13.99 -3.06
C ILE A 245 -5.55 -13.34 -2.13
N LYS A 246 -4.35 -13.91 -2.05
CA LYS A 246 -3.21 -13.37 -1.29
C LYS A 246 -2.45 -12.29 -2.05
N LEU A 247 -2.51 -12.30 -3.38
CA LEU A 247 -1.78 -11.36 -4.23
C LEU A 247 -2.61 -10.12 -4.61
N GLY A 248 -3.89 -10.13 -4.30
CA GLY A 248 -4.80 -9.06 -4.71
C GLY A 248 -5.02 -9.05 -6.21
N TYR A 249 -4.81 -7.90 -6.86
CA TYR A 249 -4.87 -7.78 -8.32
C TYR A 249 -3.58 -8.26 -9.00
N GLY A 250 -2.51 -8.52 -8.24
CA GLY A 250 -1.27 -9.05 -8.75
C GLY A 250 -0.03 -8.40 -8.14
N ILE A 251 1.11 -8.62 -8.80
CA ILE A 251 2.43 -8.16 -8.34
C ILE A 251 2.87 -6.96 -9.17
N VAL A 252 3.10 -5.85 -8.50
CA VAL A 252 3.53 -4.60 -9.14
C VAL A 252 4.92 -4.79 -9.77
N PRO A 253 5.17 -4.27 -11.00
CA PRO A 253 6.48 -4.28 -11.63
C PRO A 253 7.54 -3.56 -10.78
N THR A 254 8.80 -4.00 -10.93
CA THR A 254 9.92 -3.40 -10.17
C THR A 254 10.18 -1.98 -10.61
N ARG A 255 10.30 -1.74 -11.91
CA ARG A 255 10.64 -0.43 -12.45
C ARG A 255 9.41 0.45 -12.65
N ILE A 256 9.58 1.74 -12.39
CA ILE A 256 8.51 2.72 -12.58
C ILE A 256 8.17 2.88 -14.07
N GLU A 257 9.15 2.70 -14.94
CA GLU A 257 8.95 2.76 -16.39
C GLU A 257 7.97 1.69 -16.88
N ASP A 258 7.98 0.48 -16.29
CA ASP A 258 7.03 -0.59 -16.63
C ASP A 258 5.58 -0.26 -16.30
N ILE A 259 5.37 0.70 -15.37
CA ILE A 259 4.05 1.25 -15.05
C ILE A 259 3.65 2.34 -16.05
N LEU A 260 4.59 3.17 -16.48
CA LEU A 260 4.35 4.38 -17.28
C LEU A 260 4.39 4.10 -18.79
N GLU A 261 5.29 3.24 -19.23
CA GLU A 261 5.47 2.96 -20.67
C GLU A 261 4.36 2.05 -21.18
N THR A 262 3.92 2.35 -22.39
CA THR A 262 2.93 1.52 -23.09
C THR A 262 3.66 0.57 -24.06
N PRO A 263 3.54 -0.75 -23.87
CA PRO A 263 4.09 -1.72 -24.81
C PRO A 263 3.59 -1.49 -26.24
N SER A 264 4.42 -1.82 -27.24
CA SER A 264 4.12 -1.54 -28.65
C SER A 264 2.86 -2.22 -29.22
N ASN A 265 2.39 -3.23 -28.52
CA ASN A 265 1.17 -3.99 -28.86
C ASN A 265 -0.06 -3.57 -28.03
N GLU A 266 0.06 -2.54 -27.21
CA GLU A 266 -1.01 -2.01 -26.36
C GLU A 266 -1.31 -0.55 -26.69
N ILE A 267 -2.48 -0.11 -26.26
CA ILE A 267 -2.85 1.31 -26.21
C ILE A 267 -3.46 1.54 -24.83
N ARG A 268 -2.94 2.52 -24.10
CA ARG A 268 -3.41 2.89 -22.77
C ARG A 268 -3.96 4.30 -22.76
N PHE A 269 -5.05 4.48 -22.05
CA PHE A 269 -5.67 5.78 -21.81
C PHE A 269 -5.81 5.97 -20.30
N VAL A 270 -5.49 7.15 -19.82
CA VAL A 270 -5.84 7.61 -18.48
C VAL A 270 -6.90 8.69 -18.66
N LEU A 271 -8.06 8.49 -18.07
CA LEU A 271 -9.17 9.43 -18.11
C LEU A 271 -9.49 9.84 -16.67
N GLU A 272 -9.50 11.13 -16.41
CA GLU A 272 -9.86 11.71 -15.12
C GLU A 272 -11.08 12.60 -15.30
N GLY A 273 -11.94 12.60 -14.29
CA GLY A 273 -13.13 13.44 -14.29
C GLY A 273 -13.80 13.44 -12.93
N THR A 274 -14.69 14.39 -12.74
CA THR A 274 -15.57 14.45 -11.58
C THR A 274 -16.99 14.11 -12.03
N ILE A 275 -17.68 13.31 -11.25
CA ILE A 275 -19.06 12.94 -11.49
C ILE A 275 -19.92 13.38 -10.31
N ASP A 276 -20.98 14.12 -10.57
CA ASP A 276 -21.93 14.52 -9.54
C ASP A 276 -23.00 13.44 -9.31
N THR A 277 -23.71 13.57 -8.20
CA THR A 277 -24.76 12.63 -7.83
C THR A 277 -25.82 12.52 -8.94
N PHE A 278 -26.14 11.30 -9.35
CA PHE A 278 -27.09 10.96 -10.42
C PHE A 278 -26.65 11.33 -11.85
N GLU A 279 -25.39 11.71 -12.05
CA GLU A 279 -24.83 11.91 -13.38
C GLU A 279 -24.25 10.63 -13.97
N THR A 280 -24.19 10.58 -15.29
CA THR A 280 -23.56 9.49 -16.05
C THR A 280 -22.62 10.09 -17.08
N TYR A 281 -21.35 9.68 -17.04
CA TYR A 281 -20.38 10.03 -18.06
C TYR A 281 -20.25 8.90 -19.08
N ASN A 282 -20.33 9.29 -20.37
CA ASN A 282 -20.08 8.39 -21.48
C ASN A 282 -18.80 8.82 -22.21
N TYR A 283 -17.78 7.99 -22.18
CA TYR A 283 -16.57 8.19 -22.98
C TYR A 283 -16.66 7.37 -24.26
N ASN A 284 -16.62 8.06 -25.40
CA ASN A 284 -16.48 7.43 -26.70
C ASN A 284 -14.99 7.29 -27.03
N ILE A 285 -14.39 6.17 -26.66
CA ILE A 285 -12.99 5.89 -26.94
C ILE A 285 -12.93 5.19 -28.31
N PRO A 286 -12.21 5.76 -29.30
CA PRO A 286 -12.04 5.09 -30.59
C PRO A 286 -11.26 3.80 -30.38
N VAL A 287 -11.85 2.69 -30.80
CA VAL A 287 -11.15 1.39 -30.76
C VAL A 287 -10.12 1.37 -31.89
N PRO A 288 -8.82 1.31 -31.56
CA PRO A 288 -7.79 1.32 -32.57
C PRO A 288 -7.83 0.03 -33.41
N MET A 289 -7.49 0.15 -34.67
CA MET A 289 -7.37 -0.99 -35.57
C MET A 289 -5.98 -1.06 -36.16
N LYS A 290 -5.33 -2.23 -36.10
CA LYS A 290 -4.05 -2.49 -36.72
C LYS A 290 -4.19 -3.64 -37.72
N ASP A 291 -3.69 -3.45 -38.91
CA ASP A 291 -3.74 -4.45 -40.00
C ASP A 291 -5.16 -5.03 -40.25
N GLY A 292 -6.17 -4.16 -40.19
CA GLY A 292 -7.56 -4.54 -40.38
C GLY A 292 -8.20 -5.36 -39.25
N LYS A 293 -7.53 -5.43 -38.06
CA LYS A 293 -8.00 -6.18 -36.87
C LYS A 293 -8.17 -5.25 -35.69
N TYR A 294 -9.23 -5.48 -34.93
CA TYR A 294 -9.42 -4.85 -33.61
C TYR A 294 -8.60 -5.52 -32.51
N PRO A 295 -8.38 -4.85 -31.36
CA PRO A 295 -7.74 -5.45 -30.22
C PRO A 295 -8.43 -6.75 -29.79
N TYR A 296 -7.63 -7.69 -29.36
CA TYR A 296 -8.11 -8.98 -28.87
C TYR A 296 -8.82 -8.87 -27.51
N MET A 297 -8.34 -7.97 -26.65
CA MET A 297 -8.85 -7.78 -25.29
C MET A 297 -8.83 -6.29 -24.91
N ALA A 298 -9.77 -5.90 -24.07
CA ALA A 298 -9.81 -4.59 -23.44
C ALA A 298 -9.94 -4.77 -21.92
N ARG A 299 -9.21 -3.94 -21.15
CA ARG A 299 -9.27 -3.89 -19.70
C ARG A 299 -9.51 -2.44 -19.28
N ALA A 300 -10.29 -2.24 -18.23
CA ALA A 300 -10.50 -0.96 -17.60
C ALA A 300 -10.28 -1.09 -16.09
N THR A 301 -9.49 -0.19 -15.52
CA THR A 301 -9.30 -0.05 -14.07
C THR A 301 -9.94 1.25 -13.63
N LEU A 302 -11.00 1.16 -12.84
CA LEU A 302 -11.69 2.30 -12.26
C LEU A 302 -11.21 2.50 -10.83
N CYS A 303 -10.75 3.72 -10.51
CA CYS A 303 -10.37 4.11 -9.15
C CYS A 303 -11.14 5.37 -8.73
N TYR A 304 -11.69 5.33 -7.53
CA TYR A 304 -12.34 6.46 -6.87
C TYR A 304 -12.25 6.28 -5.36
N PHE A 305 -12.43 7.35 -4.60
CA PHE A 305 -12.41 7.35 -3.14
C PHE A 305 -13.83 7.65 -2.62
N PRO A 306 -14.64 6.62 -2.37
CA PRO A 306 -15.99 6.83 -1.88
C PRO A 306 -15.98 7.36 -0.44
N LYS A 307 -17.03 8.09 -0.11
CA LYS A 307 -17.35 8.39 1.28
C LYS A 307 -17.88 7.12 1.94
N CYS A 308 -17.03 6.48 2.73
CA CYS A 308 -17.39 5.27 3.46
C CYS A 308 -18.11 5.66 4.77
N ASP A 309 -19.38 5.30 4.90
CA ASP A 309 -20.14 5.48 6.16
C ASP A 309 -20.25 4.15 6.89
N LYS A 310 -19.55 4.04 8.02
CA LYS A 310 -19.59 2.85 8.90
C LYS A 310 -20.96 2.52 9.46
N ARG A 311 -21.93 3.44 9.35
CA ARG A 311 -23.33 3.24 9.77
C ARG A 311 -24.20 2.65 8.67
N GLN A 312 -23.74 2.63 7.45
CA GLN A 312 -24.37 1.90 6.37
C GLN A 312 -23.86 0.47 6.45
N GLY A 313 -24.56 -0.35 7.21
CA GLY A 313 -24.35 -1.79 7.21
C GLY A 313 -24.52 -2.34 5.78
N VAL A 314 -23.69 -3.29 5.41
CA VAL A 314 -23.81 -4.03 4.16
C VAL A 314 -24.91 -5.08 4.31
#